data_be16f3eaa5d31a87424be9f80a8306a7
#
_entry.id   be16f3eaa5d31a87424be9f80a8306a7
#
_cell.length_a   1.000
_cell.length_b   1.000
_cell.length_c   1.000
_cell.angle_alpha   90.00
_cell.angle_beta   90.00
_cell.angle_gamma   90.00
#
_symmetry.space_group_name_H-M   'P 1'
#
loop_
_entity.id
_entity.type
_entity.pdbx_description
1 polymer ?
#
loop_
_entity_poly.entity_id
_entity_poly.type
_entity_poly.pdbx_seq_one_letter_code
_entity_poly.pdbx_strand_id
1 'polypeptide(L)'
;EHKIKPILGDEVMPRRSIKEHLERRLNHIIIDIRLCFRRLAHYMSTSMEHRMEWQRMMTRTRAMDAHLKDVFFSGMETPDGSRFGGKGFRSTWQEGVVAIATALNTSDEPNKSHTPGNGYDGDLVAPMIRDVGLALAMGDTVVDVMAAQMGKADSNQNGGHEGAGGRDLHIGAWHVGVLPPTAPLPIASATMTGLAFAAWKQELDRFHVACIGEGASSSGEYWESLNLAGARG
;
A
#
# COMPACT_ATOMS: atom_id res chain seq x y z
N GLU A 1 0.23 -34.01 32.07
CA GLU A 1 -0.71 -33.75 30.96
C GLU A 1 -1.69 -32.62 31.29
N HIS A 2 -2.31 -32.56 32.44
CA HIS A 2 -3.28 -31.51 32.79
C HIS A 2 -2.73 -30.08 32.84
N LYS A 3 -1.43 -29.88 33.07
CA LYS A 3 -0.80 -28.54 33.07
C LYS A 3 -0.38 -28.02 31.70
N ILE A 4 -0.33 -28.88 30.71
CA ILE A 4 0.11 -28.54 29.34
C ILE A 4 -1.08 -28.20 28.45
N LYS A 5 -2.26 -28.77 28.70
CA LYS A 5 -3.49 -28.52 27.93
C LYS A 5 -3.85 -27.04 27.75
N PRO A 6 -3.80 -26.19 28.77
CA PRO A 6 -4.11 -24.76 28.61
C PRO A 6 -3.14 -24.00 27.71
N ILE A 7 -1.90 -24.48 27.61
CA ILE A 7 -0.84 -23.88 26.78
C ILE A 7 -0.96 -24.31 25.31
N LEU A 8 -1.46 -25.53 25.10
CA LEU A 8 -1.54 -26.12 23.74
C LEU A 8 -2.85 -25.81 23.03
N GLY A 9 -3.90 -25.38 23.73
CA GLY A 9 -5.25 -25.24 23.18
C GLY A 9 -5.85 -26.60 22.78
N ASP A 10 -7.04 -26.58 22.24
CA ASP A 10 -7.79 -27.78 21.84
C ASP A 10 -7.38 -28.36 20.47
N GLU A 11 -6.45 -27.74 19.75
CA GLU A 11 -5.95 -28.22 18.47
C GLU A 11 -4.96 -29.37 18.66
N VAL A 12 -5.45 -30.58 18.68
CA VAL A 12 -4.62 -31.78 18.63
C VAL A 12 -4.29 -32.09 17.17
N MET A 13 -3.08 -31.74 16.74
CA MET A 13 -2.56 -32.17 15.45
C MET A 13 -2.22 -33.67 15.51
N PRO A 14 -2.95 -34.57 14.81
CA PRO A 14 -2.87 -36.01 15.04
C PRO A 14 -1.53 -36.70 14.72
N ARG A 15 -0.54 -35.98 14.19
CA ARG A 15 0.73 -36.54 13.72
C ARG A 15 1.99 -35.93 14.32
N ARG A 16 1.86 -35.10 15.37
CA ARG A 16 3.02 -34.49 16.02
C ARG A 16 3.03 -34.75 17.51
N SER A 17 4.24 -34.98 18.04
CA SER A 17 4.39 -35.17 19.48
C SER A 17 4.06 -33.85 20.20
N ILE A 18 3.54 -33.94 21.42
CA ILE A 18 3.29 -32.79 22.33
C ILE A 18 4.56 -31.94 22.48
N LYS A 19 5.72 -32.56 22.50
CA LYS A 19 7.02 -31.90 22.57
C LYS A 19 7.27 -30.99 21.37
N GLU A 20 7.10 -31.50 20.15
CA GLU A 20 7.29 -30.74 18.92
C GLU A 20 6.29 -29.57 18.80
N HIS A 21 5.06 -29.77 19.26
CA HIS A 21 4.06 -28.72 19.27
C HIS A 21 4.41 -27.63 20.28
N LEU A 22 4.88 -27.99 21.47
CA LEU A 22 5.34 -27.05 22.50
C LEU A 22 6.57 -26.28 22.03
N GLU A 23 7.57 -26.94 21.48
CA GLU A 23 8.76 -26.30 20.93
C GLU A 23 8.42 -25.28 19.85
N ARG A 24 7.48 -25.60 18.97
CA ARG A 24 7.03 -24.67 17.94
C ARG A 24 6.36 -23.43 18.54
N ARG A 25 5.43 -23.61 19.49
CA ARG A 25 4.79 -22.48 20.18
C ARG A 25 5.79 -21.61 20.93
N LEU A 26 6.73 -22.21 21.63
CA LEU A 26 7.80 -21.47 22.29
C LEU A 26 8.66 -20.69 21.30
N ASN A 27 9.00 -21.27 20.15
CA ASN A 27 9.74 -20.58 19.10
C ASN A 27 8.93 -19.41 18.54
N HIS A 28 7.62 -19.54 18.30
CA HIS A 28 6.78 -18.44 17.88
C HIS A 28 6.77 -17.32 18.91
N ILE A 29 6.59 -17.63 20.20
CA ILE A 29 6.63 -16.63 21.27
C ILE A 29 7.99 -15.90 21.31
N ILE A 30 9.09 -16.63 21.17
CA ILE A 30 10.43 -16.04 21.13
C ILE A 30 10.60 -15.10 19.93
N ILE A 31 10.09 -15.51 18.76
CA ILE A 31 10.09 -14.69 17.55
C ILE A 31 9.28 -13.42 17.77
N ASP A 32 8.07 -13.53 18.31
CA ASP A 32 7.19 -12.40 18.60
C ASP A 32 7.82 -11.41 19.58
N ILE A 33 8.45 -11.92 20.63
CA ILE A 33 9.19 -11.09 21.60
C ILE A 33 10.35 -10.35 20.90
N ARG A 34 11.14 -11.04 20.10
CA ARG A 34 12.25 -10.43 19.36
C ARG A 34 11.75 -9.35 18.38
N LEU A 35 10.65 -9.61 17.68
CA LEU A 35 10.03 -8.65 16.79
C LEU A 35 9.50 -7.43 17.55
N CYS A 36 8.90 -7.64 18.73
CA CYS A 36 8.45 -6.56 19.60
C CYS A 36 9.62 -5.65 20.00
N PHE A 37 10.73 -6.21 20.47
CA PHE A 37 11.92 -5.43 20.81
C PHE A 37 12.52 -4.69 19.62
N ARG A 38 12.57 -5.33 18.44
CA ARG A 38 13.04 -4.66 17.21
C ARG A 38 12.13 -3.49 16.83
N ARG A 39 10.81 -3.67 16.89
CA ARG A 39 9.83 -2.60 16.64
C ARG A 39 9.99 -1.45 17.64
N LEU A 40 10.16 -1.76 18.91
CA LEU A 40 10.38 -0.74 19.94
C LEU A 40 11.69 0.03 19.70
N ALA A 41 12.79 -0.67 19.40
CA ALA A 41 14.07 -0.05 19.10
C ALA A 41 13.96 0.86 17.87
N HIS A 42 13.30 0.39 16.80
CA HIS A 42 13.05 1.19 15.59
C HIS A 42 12.18 2.42 15.91
N TYR A 43 11.10 2.24 16.67
CA TYR A 43 10.25 3.35 17.09
C TYR A 43 11.03 4.40 17.91
N MET A 44 11.90 3.95 18.81
CA MET A 44 12.74 4.85 19.62
C MET A 44 13.81 5.56 18.78
N SER A 45 14.29 4.94 17.71
CA SER A 45 15.27 5.54 16.79
C SER A 45 14.62 6.50 15.77
N THR A 46 13.30 6.40 15.57
CA THR A 46 12.59 7.27 14.62
C THR A 46 12.46 8.69 15.19
N SER A 47 12.81 9.68 14.41
CA SER A 47 12.73 11.09 14.82
C SER A 47 11.31 11.50 15.19
N MET A 48 11.17 12.49 16.05
CA MET A 48 9.88 13.06 16.41
C MET A 48 9.19 13.66 15.16
N GLU A 49 9.96 14.26 14.28
CA GLU A 49 9.46 14.84 13.02
C GLU A 49 8.78 13.78 12.14
N HIS A 50 9.43 12.64 11.89
CA HIS A 50 8.84 11.54 11.13
C HIS A 50 7.55 11.01 11.80
N ARG A 51 7.55 10.87 13.14
CA ARG A 51 6.36 10.40 13.86
C ARG A 51 5.19 11.36 13.75
N MET A 52 5.47 12.67 13.81
CA MET A 52 4.45 13.69 13.61
C MET A 52 3.94 13.71 12.17
N GLU A 53 4.82 13.51 11.19
CA GLU A 53 4.41 13.41 9.79
C GLU A 53 3.52 12.19 9.55
N TRP A 54 3.87 11.01 10.09
CA TRP A 54 3.00 9.84 10.03
C TRP A 54 1.63 10.12 10.63
N GLN A 55 1.60 10.72 11.82
CA GLN A 55 0.35 11.07 12.48
C GLN A 55 -0.49 12.04 11.64
N ARG A 56 0.14 13.03 11.04
CA ARG A 56 -0.52 14.00 10.16
C ARG A 56 -1.11 13.32 8.93
N MET A 57 -0.33 12.47 8.26
CA MET A 57 -0.78 11.76 7.07
C MET A 57 -1.86 10.72 7.38
N MET A 58 -1.73 9.98 8.48
CA MET A 58 -2.78 9.06 8.93
C MET A 58 -4.09 9.80 9.23
N THR A 59 -4.02 10.94 9.91
CA THR A 59 -5.18 11.78 10.21
C THR A 59 -5.82 12.32 8.94
N ARG A 60 -5.00 12.79 7.98
CA ARG A 60 -5.46 13.27 6.66
C ARG A 60 -6.17 12.17 5.88
N THR A 61 -5.58 10.98 5.83
CA THR A 61 -6.17 9.80 5.19
C THR A 61 -7.51 9.42 5.83
N ARG A 62 -7.59 9.39 7.16
CA ARG A 62 -8.81 9.09 7.89
C ARG A 62 -9.89 10.14 7.66
N ALA A 63 -9.53 11.42 7.67
CA ALA A 63 -10.48 12.52 7.43
C ALA A 63 -11.05 12.45 6.01
N MET A 64 -10.20 12.22 5.01
CA MET A 64 -10.63 12.02 3.63
C MET A 64 -11.56 10.80 3.50
N ASP A 65 -11.19 9.66 4.10
CA ASP A 65 -11.99 8.44 4.07
C ASP A 65 -13.36 8.63 4.75
N ALA A 66 -13.42 9.40 5.84
CA ALA A 66 -14.68 9.74 6.50
C ALA A 66 -15.55 10.62 5.60
N HIS A 67 -14.96 11.63 4.96
CA HIS A 67 -15.69 12.49 4.02
C HIS A 67 -16.21 11.70 2.81
N LEU A 68 -15.40 10.83 2.23
CA LEU A 68 -15.85 9.94 1.15
C LEU A 68 -17.02 9.04 1.58
N LYS A 69 -16.99 8.54 2.83
CA LYS A 69 -18.13 7.80 3.38
C LYS A 69 -19.40 8.62 3.33
N ASP A 70 -19.34 9.86 3.82
CA ASP A 70 -20.51 10.72 3.87
C ASP A 70 -21.03 11.02 2.45
N VAL A 71 -20.14 11.29 1.50
CA VAL A 71 -20.47 11.51 0.08
C VAL A 71 -21.17 10.28 -0.52
N PHE A 72 -20.66 9.07 -0.27
CA PHE A 72 -21.24 7.84 -0.82
C PHE A 72 -22.56 7.43 -0.19
N PHE A 73 -22.75 7.71 1.10
CA PHE A 73 -23.96 7.31 1.81
C PHE A 73 -25.06 8.38 1.79
N SER A 74 -24.71 9.67 1.79
CA SER A 74 -25.70 10.76 1.77
C SER A 74 -26.24 11.04 0.36
N GLY A 75 -25.57 10.55 -0.68
CA GLY A 75 -25.95 10.84 -2.06
C GLY A 75 -25.81 12.34 -2.36
N MET A 76 -24.61 12.89 -2.17
CA MET A 76 -24.32 14.29 -2.42
C MET A 76 -24.84 14.71 -3.80
N GLU A 77 -25.62 15.77 -3.83
CA GLU A 77 -26.03 16.40 -5.08
C GLU A 77 -24.90 17.25 -5.61
N THR A 78 -24.63 17.10 -6.88
CA THR A 78 -23.69 17.96 -7.61
C THR A 78 -24.35 19.31 -7.91
N PRO A 79 -23.58 20.38 -8.20
CA PRO A 79 -24.15 21.69 -8.47
C PRO A 79 -25.19 21.76 -9.62
N ASP A 80 -25.17 20.75 -10.49
CA ASP A 80 -26.14 20.60 -11.58
C ASP A 80 -27.43 19.82 -11.18
N GLY A 81 -27.55 19.47 -9.90
CA GLY A 81 -28.70 18.74 -9.36
C GLY A 81 -28.69 17.23 -9.63
N SER A 82 -27.62 16.71 -10.23
CA SER A 82 -27.44 15.26 -10.38
C SER A 82 -26.92 14.66 -9.08
N ARG A 83 -27.24 13.38 -8.82
CA ARG A 83 -26.69 12.67 -7.68
C ARG A 83 -25.30 12.14 -8.02
N PHE A 84 -24.41 12.19 -7.04
CA PHE A 84 -23.11 11.55 -7.14
C PHE A 84 -23.27 10.05 -7.44
N GLY A 85 -22.75 9.62 -8.58
CA GLY A 85 -22.83 8.24 -9.06
C GLY A 85 -21.50 7.48 -8.97
N GLY A 86 -20.52 7.99 -8.24
CA GLY A 86 -19.20 7.39 -8.12
C GLY A 86 -19.18 6.13 -7.24
N LYS A 87 -18.07 5.45 -7.29
CA LYS A 87 -17.74 4.33 -6.41
C LYS A 87 -16.49 4.68 -5.63
N GLY A 88 -16.37 4.21 -4.41
CA GLY A 88 -15.17 4.41 -3.60
C GLY A 88 -14.83 3.18 -2.79
N PHE A 89 -13.54 2.98 -2.61
CA PHE A 89 -13.03 2.02 -1.64
C PHE A 89 -12.59 2.77 -0.38
N ARG A 90 -12.95 2.21 0.76
CA ARG A 90 -12.59 2.76 2.06
C ARG A 90 -11.19 2.32 2.45
N SER A 91 -10.42 3.28 2.95
CA SER A 91 -9.06 3.07 3.48
C SER A 91 -9.04 2.89 5.01
N THR A 92 -10.20 2.78 5.64
CA THR A 92 -10.34 2.63 7.10
C THR A 92 -9.49 1.46 7.60
N TRP A 93 -8.66 1.71 8.61
CA TRP A 93 -7.69 0.77 9.19
C TRP A 93 -6.45 0.46 8.33
N GLN A 94 -6.29 1.12 7.20
CA GLN A 94 -5.09 1.03 6.34
C GLN A 94 -4.20 2.28 6.45
N GLU A 95 -4.53 3.23 7.32
CA GLU A 95 -3.81 4.51 7.40
C GLU A 95 -2.33 4.34 7.74
N GLY A 96 -1.96 3.28 8.44
CA GLY A 96 -0.57 3.01 8.80
C GLY A 96 0.38 2.80 7.61
N VAL A 97 -0.16 2.51 6.41
CA VAL A 97 0.62 2.33 5.19
C VAL A 97 1.42 3.58 4.80
N VAL A 98 1.01 4.76 5.26
CA VAL A 98 1.73 6.04 5.01
C VAL A 98 3.18 6.01 5.50
N ALA A 99 3.49 5.18 6.50
CA ALA A 99 4.84 5.05 7.01
C ALA A 99 5.83 4.50 5.97
N ILE A 100 5.36 3.79 4.96
CA ILE A 100 6.20 3.28 3.86
C ILE A 100 6.86 4.44 3.12
N ALA A 101 6.11 5.48 2.79
CA ALA A 101 6.59 6.62 2.02
C ALA A 101 7.76 7.37 2.70
N THR A 102 7.81 7.38 4.03
CA THR A 102 8.90 8.06 4.76
C THR A 102 10.24 7.33 4.69
N ALA A 103 10.24 6.07 4.23
CA ALA A 103 11.44 5.28 4.01
C ALA A 103 11.89 5.31 2.54
N LEU A 104 11.14 5.97 1.68
CA LEU A 104 11.38 6.02 0.25
C LEU A 104 11.97 7.38 -0.16
N ASN A 105 12.78 7.34 -1.21
CA ASN A 105 13.28 8.53 -1.86
C ASN A 105 12.22 9.04 -2.85
N THR A 106 11.51 10.09 -2.49
CA THR A 106 10.59 10.78 -3.38
C THR A 106 11.33 11.85 -4.15
N SER A 107 11.00 12.04 -5.44
CA SER A 107 11.62 13.10 -6.24
C SER A 107 11.29 14.48 -5.66
N ASP A 108 12.30 15.34 -5.51
CA ASP A 108 12.14 16.71 -5.01
C ASP A 108 11.29 17.58 -5.97
N GLU A 109 11.28 17.22 -7.25
CA GLU A 109 10.45 17.87 -8.26
C GLU A 109 9.51 16.82 -8.90
N PRO A 110 8.28 16.67 -8.39
CA PRO A 110 7.29 15.80 -8.99
C PRO A 110 7.12 16.16 -10.46
N ASN A 111 7.38 15.22 -11.35
CA ASN A 111 7.21 15.45 -12.78
C ASN A 111 5.72 15.71 -13.07
N LYS A 112 5.45 16.83 -13.69
CA LYS A 112 4.10 17.18 -14.16
C LYS A 112 3.65 16.35 -15.36
N SER A 113 4.57 15.64 -16.01
CA SER A 113 4.27 14.72 -17.09
C SER A 113 3.69 13.42 -16.54
N HIS A 114 2.49 13.09 -16.93
CA HIS A 114 1.77 11.88 -16.54
C HIS A 114 2.21 10.65 -17.32
N THR A 115 3.27 10.76 -18.10
CA THR A 115 3.81 9.67 -18.90
C THR A 115 4.83 8.86 -18.08
N PRO A 116 4.65 7.55 -17.95
CA PRO A 116 5.59 6.70 -17.25
C PRO A 116 7.01 6.85 -17.80
N GLY A 117 7.97 7.03 -16.91
CA GLY A 117 9.38 7.14 -17.28
C GLY A 117 9.84 8.54 -17.68
N ASN A 118 8.97 9.54 -17.70
CA ASN A 118 9.31 10.88 -18.13
C ASN A 118 9.68 11.77 -16.93
N GLY A 119 10.89 11.56 -16.41
CA GLY A 119 11.53 12.49 -15.46
C GLY A 119 11.26 12.23 -13.98
N TYR A 120 10.40 11.29 -13.59
CA TYR A 120 10.34 10.89 -12.18
C TYR A 120 11.53 9.97 -11.86
N ASP A 121 12.35 10.36 -10.92
CA ASP A 121 13.61 9.70 -10.55
C ASP A 121 13.61 9.09 -9.14
N GLY A 122 12.51 9.21 -8.41
CA GLY A 122 12.33 8.61 -7.09
C GLY A 122 11.93 7.13 -7.11
N ASP A 123 11.71 6.60 -5.91
CA ASP A 123 11.22 5.24 -5.68
C ASP A 123 9.76 5.09 -6.13
N LEU A 124 9.38 3.87 -6.50
CA LEU A 124 8.04 3.58 -7.01
C LEU A 124 7.24 2.73 -6.03
N VAL A 125 5.95 3.02 -5.92
CA VAL A 125 5.01 2.22 -5.14
C VAL A 125 3.84 1.74 -5.99
N ALA A 126 3.42 0.51 -5.77
CA ALA A 126 2.17 -0.06 -6.29
C ALA A 126 1.25 -0.38 -5.11
N PRO A 127 0.39 0.56 -4.69
CA PRO A 127 -0.55 0.37 -3.59
C PRO A 127 -1.65 -0.60 -3.98
N MET A 128 -2.30 -1.19 -2.98
CA MET A 128 -3.64 -1.77 -3.17
C MET A 128 -4.67 -0.65 -3.31
N ILE A 129 -5.83 -0.99 -3.86
CA ILE A 129 -6.94 -0.02 -4.03
C ILE A 129 -7.36 0.65 -2.71
N ARG A 130 -7.09 0.01 -1.57
CA ARG A 130 -7.39 0.52 -0.21
C ARG A 130 -6.27 1.36 0.39
N ASP A 131 -5.09 1.37 -0.22
CA ASP A 131 -3.89 2.02 0.33
C ASP A 131 -3.76 3.48 -0.15
N VAL A 132 -4.88 4.18 -0.24
CA VAL A 132 -4.92 5.57 -0.74
C VAL A 132 -4.02 6.50 0.09
N GLY A 133 -3.87 6.22 1.37
CA GLY A 133 -2.94 6.97 2.23
C GLY A 133 -1.50 6.92 1.74
N LEU A 134 -1.08 5.82 1.09
CA LEU A 134 0.26 5.74 0.52
C LEU A 134 0.43 6.70 -0.67
N ALA A 135 -0.58 6.82 -1.53
CA ALA A 135 -0.54 7.80 -2.62
C ALA A 135 -0.43 9.24 -2.09
N LEU A 136 -1.22 9.59 -1.06
CA LEU A 136 -1.13 10.89 -0.41
C LEU A 136 0.25 11.14 0.23
N ALA A 137 0.85 10.13 0.83
CA ALA A 137 2.16 10.23 1.47
C ALA A 137 3.30 10.33 0.46
N MET A 138 3.11 9.79 -0.75
CA MET A 138 4.04 9.96 -1.88
C MET A 138 3.95 11.37 -2.52
N GLY A 139 2.97 12.17 -2.16
CA GLY A 139 2.84 13.55 -2.63
C GLY A 139 1.60 13.84 -3.46
N ASP A 140 0.73 12.85 -3.65
CA ASP A 140 -0.54 13.09 -4.34
C ASP A 140 -1.48 13.99 -3.52
N THR A 141 -2.44 14.62 -4.16
CA THR A 141 -3.35 15.55 -3.50
C THR A 141 -4.69 14.89 -3.13
N VAL A 142 -5.29 15.36 -2.04
CA VAL A 142 -6.66 14.92 -1.66
C VAL A 142 -7.65 15.24 -2.78
N VAL A 143 -7.45 16.37 -3.47
CA VAL A 143 -8.34 16.79 -4.56
C VAL A 143 -8.28 15.82 -5.72
N ASP A 144 -7.08 15.44 -6.17
CA ASP A 144 -6.91 14.51 -7.27
C ASP A 144 -7.45 13.11 -6.94
N VAL A 145 -7.14 12.62 -5.73
CA VAL A 145 -7.65 11.34 -5.24
C VAL A 145 -9.18 11.33 -5.18
N MET A 146 -9.78 12.39 -4.62
CA MET A 146 -11.24 12.50 -4.54
C MET A 146 -11.88 12.69 -5.92
N ALA A 147 -11.30 13.51 -6.77
CA ALA A 147 -11.79 13.73 -8.13
C ALA A 147 -11.83 12.43 -8.92
N ALA A 148 -10.81 11.57 -8.80
CA ALA A 148 -10.79 10.25 -9.42
C ALA A 148 -11.93 9.36 -8.92
N GLN A 149 -12.11 9.27 -7.60
CA GLN A 149 -13.19 8.46 -7.00
C GLN A 149 -14.59 9.02 -7.32
N MET A 150 -14.71 10.32 -7.50
CA MET A 150 -15.93 11.00 -7.93
C MET A 150 -16.14 10.96 -9.45
N GLY A 151 -15.25 10.30 -10.20
CA GLY A 151 -15.36 10.16 -11.65
C GLY A 151 -15.20 11.47 -12.41
N LYS A 152 -14.47 12.45 -11.85
CA LYS A 152 -14.24 13.76 -12.49
C LYS A 152 -13.19 13.63 -13.59
N ALA A 153 -13.46 14.27 -14.72
CA ALA A 153 -12.61 14.20 -15.91
C ALA A 153 -11.29 14.96 -15.76
N ASP A 154 -11.24 15.93 -14.87
CA ASP A 154 -10.09 16.80 -14.60
C ASP A 154 -9.11 16.25 -13.55
N SER A 155 -9.34 15.02 -13.08
CA SER A 155 -8.40 14.35 -12.20
C SER A 155 -7.10 14.00 -12.93
N ASN A 156 -5.96 14.21 -12.27
CA ASN A 156 -4.64 13.84 -12.78
C ASN A 156 -4.30 12.35 -12.61
N GLN A 157 -5.21 11.55 -12.08
CA GLN A 157 -4.97 10.14 -11.82
C GLN A 157 -4.90 9.30 -13.10
N ASN A 158 -4.17 8.18 -13.03
CA ASN A 158 -4.06 7.20 -14.11
C ASN A 158 -3.56 7.79 -15.45
N GLY A 159 -2.62 8.74 -15.38
CA GLY A 159 -2.15 9.44 -16.57
C GLY A 159 -3.18 10.38 -17.16
N GLY A 160 -4.12 10.83 -16.35
CA GLY A 160 -5.10 11.83 -16.72
C GLY A 160 -4.43 13.07 -17.28
N HIS A 161 -4.99 13.57 -18.35
CA HIS A 161 -4.42 14.63 -19.14
C HIS A 161 -5.55 15.52 -19.63
N GLU A 162 -5.58 16.77 -19.21
CA GLU A 162 -6.53 17.80 -19.66
C GLU A 162 -7.98 17.28 -19.82
N GLY A 163 -8.53 16.69 -18.78
CA GLY A 163 -9.90 16.16 -18.78
C GLY A 163 -10.07 14.74 -19.33
N ALA A 164 -8.99 14.06 -19.69
CA ALA A 164 -9.05 12.73 -20.29
C ALA A 164 -8.93 11.55 -19.29
N GLY A 165 -8.48 11.82 -18.07
CA GLY A 165 -8.20 10.78 -17.08
C GLY A 165 -9.08 10.83 -15.85
N GLY A 166 -8.79 9.97 -14.88
CA GLY A 166 -9.28 10.06 -13.53
C GLY A 166 -10.69 9.56 -13.29
N ARG A 167 -11.20 8.67 -14.11
CA ARG A 167 -12.58 8.13 -13.96
C ARG A 167 -12.64 6.77 -13.29
N ASP A 168 -11.54 6.33 -12.70
CA ASP A 168 -11.46 5.01 -12.08
C ASP A 168 -11.04 5.12 -10.61
N LEU A 169 -11.41 4.10 -9.86
CA LEU A 169 -11.01 3.89 -8.47
C LEU A 169 -9.55 3.44 -8.34
N HIS A 170 -8.94 3.01 -9.42
CA HIS A 170 -7.55 2.56 -9.48
C HIS A 170 -6.62 3.78 -9.58
N ILE A 171 -6.48 4.47 -8.46
CA ILE A 171 -5.74 5.73 -8.37
C ILE A 171 -4.27 5.52 -8.64
N GLY A 172 -3.78 6.06 -9.74
CA GLY A 172 -2.37 6.05 -10.11
C GLY A 172 -1.87 7.47 -10.37
N ALA A 173 -0.76 7.82 -9.76
CA ALA A 173 -0.15 9.14 -9.82
C ALA A 173 1.33 9.01 -10.21
N TRP A 174 1.60 8.78 -11.46
CA TRP A 174 2.95 8.54 -11.98
C TRP A 174 3.92 9.69 -11.68
N HIS A 175 3.41 10.90 -11.64
CA HIS A 175 4.19 12.10 -11.36
C HIS A 175 4.77 12.15 -9.94
N VAL A 176 4.25 11.30 -9.05
CA VAL A 176 4.77 11.10 -7.69
C VAL A 176 5.14 9.63 -7.41
N GLY A 177 5.36 8.85 -8.45
CA GLY A 177 5.85 7.48 -8.33
C GLY A 177 4.81 6.44 -7.88
N VAL A 178 3.53 6.73 -8.01
CA VAL A 178 2.44 5.83 -7.61
C VAL A 178 1.85 5.13 -8.84
N LEU A 179 1.99 3.81 -8.92
CA LEU A 179 1.36 3.01 -9.96
C LEU A 179 -0.12 2.77 -9.61
N PRO A 180 -1.00 2.71 -10.61
CA PRO A 180 -2.39 2.35 -10.36
C PRO A 180 -2.49 0.90 -9.85
N PRO A 181 -3.30 0.63 -8.81
CA PRO A 181 -3.62 -0.72 -8.43
C PRO A 181 -4.32 -1.45 -9.57
N THR A 182 -4.21 -2.77 -9.59
CA THR A 182 -4.82 -3.62 -10.61
C THR A 182 -5.93 -4.48 -10.03
N ALA A 183 -6.96 -4.76 -10.82
CA ALA A 183 -8.04 -5.66 -10.40
C ALA A 183 -7.54 -7.11 -10.20
N PRO A 184 -6.68 -7.67 -11.07
CA PRO A 184 -5.93 -8.89 -10.76
C PRO A 184 -4.86 -8.58 -9.71
N LEU A 185 -5.17 -8.83 -8.44
CA LEU A 185 -4.42 -8.35 -7.27
C LEU A 185 -2.90 -8.65 -7.26
N PRO A 186 -2.42 -9.84 -7.72
CA PRO A 186 -0.99 -10.15 -7.67
C PRO A 186 -0.16 -9.50 -8.79
N ILE A 187 -0.78 -8.89 -9.79
CA ILE A 187 -0.08 -8.28 -10.93
C ILE A 187 0.86 -7.16 -10.48
N ALA A 188 0.52 -6.44 -9.41
CA ALA A 188 1.39 -5.42 -8.84
C ALA A 188 2.79 -5.96 -8.50
N SER A 189 2.90 -7.18 -7.97
CA SER A 189 4.20 -7.81 -7.67
C SER A 189 5.02 -8.08 -8.94
N ALA A 190 4.39 -8.60 -9.98
CA ALA A 190 5.04 -8.88 -11.26
C ALA A 190 5.51 -7.58 -11.95
N THR A 191 4.64 -6.57 -11.95
CA THR A 191 4.96 -5.25 -12.52
C THR A 191 6.13 -4.60 -11.80
N MET A 192 6.12 -4.57 -10.46
CA MET A 192 7.18 -3.96 -9.67
C MET A 192 8.50 -4.74 -9.79
N THR A 193 8.44 -6.06 -9.88
CA THR A 193 9.65 -6.88 -10.16
C THR A 193 10.23 -6.56 -11.54
N GLY A 194 9.38 -6.38 -12.55
CA GLY A 194 9.82 -5.97 -13.89
C GLY A 194 10.46 -4.59 -13.92
N LEU A 195 9.87 -3.62 -13.22
CA LEU A 195 10.40 -2.27 -13.09
C LEU A 195 11.72 -2.25 -12.30
N ALA A 196 11.81 -3.03 -11.22
CA ALA A 196 13.05 -3.19 -10.46
C ALA A 196 14.16 -3.80 -11.31
N PHE A 197 13.83 -4.82 -12.11
CA PHE A 197 14.78 -5.42 -13.05
C PHE A 197 15.25 -4.41 -14.11
N ALA A 198 14.36 -3.58 -14.64
CA ALA A 198 14.71 -2.53 -15.58
C ALA A 198 15.61 -1.46 -14.94
N ALA A 199 15.30 -1.03 -13.72
CA ALA A 199 16.13 -0.09 -12.97
C ALA A 199 17.52 -0.65 -12.69
N TRP A 200 17.60 -1.91 -12.24
CA TRP A 200 18.87 -2.60 -12.05
C TRP A 200 19.70 -2.66 -13.34
N LYS A 201 19.10 -2.95 -14.49
CA LYS A 201 19.79 -2.95 -15.79
C LYS A 201 20.31 -1.58 -16.21
N GLN A 202 19.68 -0.53 -15.73
CA GLN A 202 20.04 0.86 -16.00
C GLN A 202 20.95 1.44 -14.89
N GLU A 203 21.36 0.62 -13.93
CA GLU A 203 22.17 1.03 -12.77
C GLU A 203 21.53 2.18 -11.96
N LEU A 204 20.19 2.20 -11.89
CA LEU A 204 19.42 3.16 -11.10
C LEU A 204 19.24 2.66 -9.67
N ASP A 205 19.61 3.48 -8.69
CA ASP A 205 19.41 3.19 -7.28
C ASP A 205 17.96 3.56 -6.87
N ARG A 206 17.05 2.61 -7.01
CA ARG A 206 15.62 2.80 -6.76
C ARG A 206 14.98 1.60 -6.11
N PHE A 207 14.14 1.87 -5.12
CA PHE A 207 13.25 0.87 -4.55
C PHE A 207 11.92 0.78 -5.32
N HIS A 208 11.40 -0.43 -5.40
CA HIS A 208 10.12 -0.73 -6.02
C HIS A 208 9.26 -1.53 -5.05
N VAL A 209 8.23 -0.91 -4.52
CA VAL A 209 7.41 -1.47 -3.43
C VAL A 209 6.04 -1.88 -3.95
N ALA A 210 5.70 -3.15 -3.84
CA ALA A 210 4.34 -3.65 -4.10
C ALA A 210 3.61 -3.96 -2.80
N CYS A 211 2.42 -3.40 -2.62
CA CYS A 211 1.52 -3.77 -1.54
C CYS A 211 0.65 -4.94 -1.99
N ILE A 212 0.72 -6.05 -1.26
CA ILE A 212 0.01 -7.28 -1.61
C ILE A 212 -0.86 -7.71 -0.43
N GLY A 213 -2.13 -8.03 -0.72
CA GLY A 213 -3.03 -8.63 0.24
C GLY A 213 -2.72 -10.12 0.48
N GLU A 214 -3.05 -10.62 1.64
CA GLU A 214 -2.78 -12.02 2.02
C GLU A 214 -3.46 -13.01 1.06
N GLY A 215 -4.68 -12.73 0.59
CA GLY A 215 -5.35 -13.57 -0.40
C GLY A 215 -4.61 -13.62 -1.74
N ALA A 216 -4.06 -12.50 -2.19
CA ALA A 216 -3.29 -12.41 -3.43
C ALA A 216 -1.97 -13.18 -3.35
N SER A 217 -1.37 -13.31 -2.18
CA SER A 217 -0.14 -14.07 -1.97
C SER A 217 -0.30 -15.59 -2.20
N SER A 218 -1.52 -16.07 -2.38
CA SER A 218 -1.81 -17.47 -2.71
C SER A 218 -1.74 -17.76 -4.22
N SER A 219 -1.54 -16.74 -5.06
CA SER A 219 -1.50 -16.90 -6.51
C SER A 219 -0.08 -17.19 -7.04
N GLY A 220 -0.01 -17.82 -8.21
CA GLY A 220 1.25 -18.17 -8.87
C GLY A 220 2.08 -16.94 -9.23
N GLU A 221 1.46 -15.88 -9.71
CA GLU A 221 2.12 -14.65 -10.15
C GLU A 221 2.92 -13.98 -9.02
N TYR A 222 2.42 -14.04 -7.79
CA TYR A 222 3.15 -13.55 -6.62
C TYR A 222 4.44 -14.33 -6.40
N TRP A 223 4.36 -15.66 -6.40
CA TRP A 223 5.51 -16.52 -6.16
C TRP A 223 6.52 -16.47 -7.29
N GLU A 224 6.07 -16.40 -8.55
CA GLU A 224 6.95 -16.26 -9.70
C GLU A 224 7.67 -14.89 -9.69
N SER A 225 7.01 -13.85 -9.22
CA SER A 225 7.64 -12.53 -9.04
C SER A 225 8.78 -12.59 -8.03
N LEU A 226 8.54 -13.21 -6.87
CA LEU A 226 9.57 -13.42 -5.84
C LEU A 226 10.72 -14.31 -6.33
N ASN A 227 10.39 -15.37 -7.06
CA ASN A 227 11.37 -16.27 -7.65
C ASN A 227 12.26 -15.55 -8.66
N LEU A 228 11.68 -14.75 -9.54
CA LEU A 228 12.45 -13.94 -10.49
C LEU A 228 13.36 -12.93 -9.77
N ALA A 229 12.83 -12.22 -8.78
CA ALA A 229 13.62 -11.27 -8.01
C ALA A 229 14.78 -11.97 -7.30
N GLY A 230 14.53 -13.08 -6.61
CA GLY A 230 15.58 -13.84 -5.91
C GLY A 230 16.62 -14.50 -6.83
N ALA A 231 16.23 -14.87 -8.06
CA ALA A 231 17.15 -15.46 -9.04
C ALA A 231 18.05 -14.43 -9.73
N ARG A 232 17.71 -13.15 -9.66
CA ARG A 232 18.45 -12.07 -10.31
C ARG A 232 19.27 -11.21 -9.35
N GLY A 233 19.12 -11.38 -8.04
CA GLY A 233 19.83 -10.64 -6.98
C GLY A 233 18.98 -9.54 -6.44
#